data_9b2f8d10e81d25e9b6c4b5599fadb140
#
_entry.id   9b2f8d10e81d25e9b6c4b5599fadb140
#
_cell.length_a   1.000
_cell.length_b   1.000
_cell.length_c   1.000
_cell.angle_alpha   90.00
_cell.angle_beta   90.00
_cell.angle_gamma   90.00
#
_symmetry.space_group_name_H-M   'P 1'
#
loop_
_entity.id
_entity.type
_entity.pdbx_description
1 polymer ?
#
loop_
_entity_poly.entity_id
_entity_poly.type
_entity_poly.pdbx_seq_one_letter_code
_entity_poly.pdbx_strand_id
1 'polypeptide(L)'
;MGFITPSYDLVDLFKRIDRGDIQVPDFQQDYSWDEDHIRSLLVTVLRGYPMGALMVLDTRDEKMRFRPRPLAGAPKVAVNPGMLLLDGEQRLTTLYHCLRGSGQIRTTDYRGETVFRRYFLDIKRAVSEELLPDEAIFAVDEHGVICSHFGPSLDYPLDGEEAFLNSNCVPVSWLLSEEGTRIMFSLAARTGAAINAASNEAANDSNGSSSIAVDPEHSKSAPKTAQTNLKFSELAEFHNQILFPLAGYDVPLIRLSRETASAGVGSIFAQANESGQDMDVFDLVTAVFASEDENFRLADDWAKRERRLRKHPALDGIGRTQLLSAVSLYTTADTGHAGGQREDILTLTLEGYLAAADKLQITFQEVAEFLRQRCIFSLEQVPYTQQIIPLAVILARLAEIPNCLSSEQAWDKLNRWFWSGVFGELYGSDAVKLRAARDVEEVTAWVRGEREEDPKSVQDAQFFASRLNSADESTGIYHALYALLMARGARDWRSAKTFDKNTFFELGTGFHQIFPEAWCAKADIDDQIAASVLNHTPMGKRTEVVIDGYSPARYLSRVQSKSLLEDSEFDTILASHELNPDLLLQADFESFISDRRERFIGMIEHAMGKPVIRDL
;
A
#
# COMPACT_ATOMS: atom_id res chain seq x y z
N MET A 1 -4.73 28.79 22.31
CA MET A 1 -5.02 28.04 21.07
C MET A 1 -6.41 28.44 20.61
N GLY A 2 -6.52 29.10 19.47
CA GLY A 2 -7.79 29.56 18.92
C GLY A 2 -8.06 28.88 17.59
N PHE A 3 -9.13 28.13 17.48
CA PHE A 3 -9.68 27.73 16.21
C PHE A 3 -11.12 28.28 16.11
N ILE A 4 -11.56 28.52 14.88
CA ILE A 4 -12.93 28.87 14.58
C ILE A 4 -13.48 27.89 13.54
N THR A 5 -14.78 27.66 13.54
CA THR A 5 -15.44 26.70 12.64
C THR A 5 -16.47 27.41 11.75
N PRO A 6 -16.04 28.29 10.82
CA PRO A 6 -16.96 28.87 9.84
C PRO A 6 -17.39 27.80 8.84
N SER A 7 -18.59 27.97 8.29
CA SER A 7 -19.03 27.23 7.10
C SER A 7 -18.85 28.07 5.85
N TYR A 8 -18.53 27.41 4.75
CA TYR A 8 -18.35 28.05 3.44
C TYR A 8 -19.20 27.33 2.40
N ASP A 9 -19.89 28.10 1.61
CA ASP A 9 -20.57 27.62 0.42
C ASP A 9 -19.59 26.94 -0.53
N LEU A 10 -19.98 25.81 -1.12
CA LEU A 10 -19.11 25.00 -1.98
C LEU A 10 -18.63 25.78 -3.21
N VAL A 11 -19.48 26.61 -3.79
CA VAL A 11 -19.13 27.47 -4.95
C VAL A 11 -18.13 28.54 -4.55
N ASP A 12 -18.23 29.10 -3.33
CA ASP A 12 -17.25 30.07 -2.82
C ASP A 12 -15.88 29.39 -2.62
N LEU A 13 -15.84 28.16 -2.11
CA LEU A 13 -14.59 27.38 -2.00
C LEU A 13 -13.94 27.18 -3.37
N PHE A 14 -14.70 26.86 -4.41
CA PHE A 14 -14.19 26.69 -5.77
C PHE A 14 -13.62 28.01 -6.33
N LYS A 15 -14.29 29.12 -6.11
CA LYS A 15 -13.78 30.44 -6.52
C LYS A 15 -12.48 30.82 -5.80
N ARG A 16 -12.32 30.43 -4.53
CA ARG A 16 -11.09 30.65 -3.76
C ARG A 16 -9.94 29.81 -4.27
N ILE A 17 -10.20 28.55 -4.67
CA ILE A 17 -9.21 27.69 -5.33
C ILE A 17 -8.73 28.32 -6.63
N ASP A 18 -9.64 28.81 -7.48
CA ASP A 18 -9.30 29.48 -8.75
C ASP A 18 -8.39 30.69 -8.60
N ARG A 19 -8.62 31.47 -7.55
CA ARG A 19 -7.85 32.67 -7.25
C ARG A 19 -6.52 32.36 -6.55
N GLY A 20 -6.30 31.10 -6.19
CA GLY A 20 -5.15 30.69 -5.41
C GLY A 20 -5.21 31.08 -3.93
N ASP A 21 -6.38 31.48 -3.42
CA ASP A 21 -6.59 31.84 -2.00
C ASP A 21 -6.58 30.58 -1.10
N ILE A 22 -6.98 29.43 -1.65
CA ILE A 22 -6.82 28.11 -1.02
C ILE A 22 -5.80 27.31 -1.81
N GLN A 23 -4.73 26.90 -1.16
CA GLN A 23 -3.69 26.02 -1.70
C GLN A 23 -3.36 24.93 -0.68
N VAL A 24 -2.57 23.95 -1.07
CA VAL A 24 -2.08 22.88 -0.21
C VAL A 24 -0.59 23.05 0.06
N PRO A 25 -0.09 22.60 1.23
CA PRO A 25 1.35 22.52 1.45
C PRO A 25 2.00 21.55 0.46
N ASP A 26 3.24 21.82 0.05
CA ASP A 26 3.98 21.02 -0.95
C ASP A 26 4.37 19.61 -0.46
N PHE A 27 4.26 19.33 0.84
CA PHE A 27 4.52 18.03 1.42
C PHE A 27 3.31 17.08 1.42
N GLN A 28 2.08 17.58 1.13
CA GLN A 28 0.92 16.70 1.03
C GLN A 28 1.04 15.76 -0.17
N GLN A 29 0.45 14.55 -0.02
CA GLN A 29 0.43 13.55 -1.08
C GLN A 29 -0.29 14.07 -2.32
N ASP A 30 0.07 13.53 -3.48
CA ASP A 30 -0.68 13.82 -4.69
C ASP A 30 -2.07 13.16 -4.64
N TYR A 31 -2.98 13.71 -5.44
CA TYR A 31 -4.33 13.17 -5.56
C TYR A 31 -4.30 11.71 -6.04
N SER A 32 -4.95 10.80 -5.29
CA SER A 32 -4.83 9.35 -5.48
C SER A 32 -6.15 8.55 -5.35
N TRP A 33 -7.29 9.22 -5.20
CA TRP A 33 -8.58 8.54 -5.04
C TRP A 33 -8.97 7.72 -6.27
N ASP A 34 -9.51 6.51 -6.03
CA ASP A 34 -10.10 5.63 -7.03
C ASP A 34 -11.57 5.99 -7.35
N GLU A 35 -12.14 5.28 -8.31
CA GLU A 35 -13.52 5.51 -8.78
C GLU A 35 -14.56 5.33 -7.67
N ASP A 36 -14.37 4.39 -6.74
CA ASP A 36 -15.32 4.09 -5.67
C ASP A 36 -15.34 5.16 -4.60
N HIS A 37 -14.17 5.68 -4.20
CA HIS A 37 -14.07 6.80 -3.25
C HIS A 37 -14.70 8.06 -3.83
N ILE A 38 -14.47 8.37 -5.12
CA ILE A 38 -15.07 9.52 -5.80
C ILE A 38 -16.59 9.39 -5.81
N ARG A 39 -17.13 8.24 -6.24
CA ARG A 39 -18.57 7.99 -6.30
C ARG A 39 -19.22 8.08 -4.93
N SER A 40 -18.64 7.48 -3.92
CA SER A 40 -19.12 7.52 -2.53
C SER A 40 -19.22 8.95 -1.99
N LEU A 41 -18.22 9.80 -2.27
CA LEU A 41 -18.28 11.21 -1.89
C LEU A 41 -19.39 11.96 -2.65
N LEU A 42 -19.53 11.74 -3.95
CA LEU A 42 -20.58 12.39 -4.74
C LEU A 42 -21.97 12.00 -4.23
N VAL A 43 -22.22 10.73 -3.95
CA VAL A 43 -23.47 10.25 -3.33
C VAL A 43 -23.73 10.96 -2.00
N THR A 44 -22.70 11.04 -1.14
CA THR A 44 -22.80 11.70 0.17
C THR A 44 -23.23 13.16 0.04
N VAL A 45 -22.57 13.90 -0.84
CA VAL A 45 -22.84 15.35 -1.04
C VAL A 45 -24.19 15.57 -1.73
N LEU A 46 -24.55 14.76 -2.73
CA LEU A 46 -25.82 14.88 -3.44
C LEU A 46 -27.03 14.45 -2.58
N ARG A 47 -26.81 13.63 -1.55
CA ARG A 47 -27.82 13.35 -0.50
C ARG A 47 -27.97 14.48 0.52
N GLY A 48 -27.15 15.52 0.43
CA GLY A 48 -27.09 16.59 1.44
C GLY A 48 -26.43 16.15 2.76
N TYR A 49 -25.73 15.02 2.78
CA TYR A 49 -25.05 14.53 3.98
C TYR A 49 -23.70 15.23 4.16
N PRO A 50 -23.25 15.43 5.40
CA PRO A 50 -21.98 16.10 5.65
C PRO A 50 -20.80 15.26 5.13
N MET A 51 -19.96 15.86 4.30
CA MET A 51 -18.73 15.23 3.81
C MET A 51 -17.58 15.22 4.83
N GLY A 52 -17.83 15.71 6.04
CA GLY A 52 -16.81 16.00 7.05
C GLY A 52 -16.26 17.43 6.97
N ALA A 53 -15.58 17.87 8.02
CA ALA A 53 -14.93 19.19 8.04
C ALA A 53 -13.64 19.18 7.23
N LEU A 54 -13.30 20.33 6.65
CA LEU A 54 -11.96 20.60 6.11
C LEU A 54 -11.13 21.32 7.16
N MET A 55 -9.83 21.07 7.23
CA MET A 55 -8.93 21.79 8.13
C MET A 55 -8.03 22.73 7.33
N VAL A 56 -8.01 24.00 7.71
CA VAL A 56 -7.20 25.01 7.05
C VAL A 56 -6.38 25.83 8.07
N LEU A 57 -5.19 26.24 7.65
CA LEU A 57 -4.33 27.16 8.37
C LEU A 57 -4.49 28.56 7.75
N ASP A 58 -4.74 29.57 8.57
CA ASP A 58 -4.74 30.98 8.13
C ASP A 58 -3.30 31.47 7.90
N THR A 59 -3.00 31.93 6.68
CA THR A 59 -1.65 32.34 6.27
C THR A 59 -1.53 33.83 5.93
N ARG A 60 -2.59 34.62 6.16
CA ARG A 60 -2.59 36.06 5.81
C ARG A 60 -1.56 36.85 6.60
N ASP A 61 -0.77 37.69 5.90
CA ASP A 61 0.19 38.69 6.40
C ASP A 61 1.48 38.18 7.08
N GLU A 62 1.90 36.92 6.95
CA GLU A 62 3.18 36.43 7.43
C GLU A 62 4.05 35.77 6.35
N LYS A 63 5.37 35.70 6.57
CA LYS A 63 6.25 34.83 5.79
C LYS A 63 5.83 33.39 5.99
N MET A 64 5.33 32.77 4.94
CA MET A 64 4.94 31.36 4.99
C MET A 64 6.17 30.49 5.24
N ARG A 65 6.04 29.57 6.21
CA ARG A 65 7.03 28.54 6.49
C ARG A 65 6.90 27.34 5.56
N PHE A 66 5.73 27.20 4.87
CA PHE A 66 5.46 26.12 3.92
C PHE A 66 5.37 26.69 2.51
N ARG A 67 5.91 25.95 1.54
CA ARG A 67 5.69 26.30 0.13
C ARG A 67 4.28 25.87 -0.27
N PRO A 68 3.45 26.81 -0.73
CA PRO A 68 2.13 26.45 -1.21
C PRO A 68 2.21 25.85 -2.62
N ARG A 69 1.37 24.89 -2.92
CA ARG A 69 1.09 24.42 -4.27
C ARG A 69 -0.42 24.46 -4.53
N PRO A 70 -0.87 24.68 -5.78
CA PRO A 70 -2.29 24.59 -6.10
C PRO A 70 -2.79 23.16 -5.87
N LEU A 71 -4.09 23.01 -5.61
CA LEU A 71 -4.75 21.70 -5.65
C LEU A 71 -4.50 21.05 -7.03
N ALA A 72 -4.50 19.71 -7.07
CA ALA A 72 -4.27 19.00 -8.32
C ALA A 72 -5.26 19.46 -9.40
N GLY A 73 -4.72 19.87 -10.56
CA GLY A 73 -5.51 20.38 -11.69
C GLY A 73 -6.08 21.81 -11.55
N ALA A 74 -5.90 22.47 -10.41
CA ALA A 74 -6.28 23.88 -10.27
C ALA A 74 -5.30 24.83 -10.98
N PRO A 75 -5.73 26.06 -11.33
CA PRO A 75 -4.86 27.03 -11.99
C PRO A 75 -3.63 27.36 -11.16
N LYS A 76 -2.46 27.45 -11.82
CA LYS A 76 -1.22 27.90 -11.18
C LYS A 76 -1.21 29.42 -11.11
N VAL A 77 -1.59 29.98 -9.98
CA VAL A 77 -1.61 31.42 -9.74
C VAL A 77 -0.48 31.77 -8.78
N ALA A 78 0.37 32.71 -9.16
CA ALA A 78 1.50 33.17 -8.36
C ALA A 78 1.04 34.20 -7.29
N VAL A 79 0.24 33.73 -6.33
CA VAL A 79 -0.21 34.49 -5.16
C VAL A 79 0.05 33.74 -3.88
N ASN A 80 0.28 34.47 -2.80
CA ASN A 80 0.30 33.87 -1.48
C ASN A 80 -1.13 33.51 -1.07
N PRO A 81 -1.42 32.23 -0.73
CA PRO A 81 -2.76 31.85 -0.32
C PRO A 81 -3.15 32.52 1.01
N GLY A 82 -4.42 32.78 1.18
CA GLY A 82 -4.97 33.19 2.47
C GLY A 82 -5.18 32.02 3.41
N MET A 83 -5.28 30.80 2.88
CA MET A 83 -5.50 29.56 3.62
C MET A 83 -4.70 28.42 3.00
N LEU A 84 -4.05 27.61 3.84
CA LEU A 84 -3.45 26.33 3.46
C LEU A 84 -4.36 25.20 3.95
N LEU A 85 -4.79 24.34 3.04
CA LEU A 85 -5.61 23.18 3.32
C LEU A 85 -4.73 22.08 3.92
N LEU A 86 -4.97 21.73 5.18
CA LEU A 86 -4.18 20.76 5.93
C LEU A 86 -4.83 19.37 5.95
N ASP A 87 -6.17 19.30 5.91
CA ASP A 87 -6.93 18.05 5.79
C ASP A 87 -8.14 18.23 4.87
N GLY A 88 -8.48 17.16 4.16
CA GLY A 88 -9.59 17.11 3.21
C GLY A 88 -9.20 17.43 1.77
N GLU A 89 -7.90 17.41 1.42
CA GLU A 89 -7.42 17.67 0.04
C GLU A 89 -8.08 16.75 -0.98
N GLN A 90 -8.12 15.43 -0.73
CA GLN A 90 -8.71 14.46 -1.65
C GLN A 90 -10.21 14.76 -1.88
N ARG A 91 -10.95 15.06 -0.80
CA ARG A 91 -12.38 15.41 -0.85
C ARG A 91 -12.63 16.71 -1.63
N LEU A 92 -11.89 17.76 -1.28
CA LEU A 92 -12.08 19.07 -1.94
C LEU A 92 -11.64 19.04 -3.41
N THR A 93 -10.56 18.34 -3.75
CA THR A 93 -10.09 18.13 -5.12
C THR A 93 -11.13 17.37 -5.94
N THR A 94 -11.71 16.30 -5.39
CA THR A 94 -12.77 15.53 -6.05
C THR A 94 -13.97 16.41 -6.38
N LEU A 95 -14.50 17.14 -5.40
CA LEU A 95 -15.67 18.01 -5.62
C LEU A 95 -15.36 19.15 -6.60
N TYR A 96 -14.16 19.72 -6.51
CA TYR A 96 -13.71 20.78 -7.43
C TYR A 96 -13.70 20.33 -8.89
N HIS A 97 -13.25 19.09 -9.16
CA HIS A 97 -13.23 18.55 -10.52
C HIS A 97 -14.59 18.01 -10.97
N CYS A 98 -15.27 17.25 -10.12
CA CYS A 98 -16.52 16.58 -10.49
C CYS A 98 -17.70 17.55 -10.64
N LEU A 99 -17.74 18.64 -9.85
CA LEU A 99 -18.87 19.60 -9.84
C LEU A 99 -18.60 20.85 -10.67
N ARG A 100 -17.50 20.88 -11.44
CA ARG A 100 -17.11 22.06 -12.18
C ARG A 100 -16.39 21.76 -13.49
N GLY A 101 -16.42 22.72 -14.43
CA GLY A 101 -15.67 22.69 -15.68
C GLY A 101 -16.05 21.52 -16.57
N SER A 102 -15.04 20.80 -17.08
CA SER A 102 -15.27 19.61 -17.91
C SER A 102 -15.80 18.40 -17.14
N GLY A 103 -15.72 18.42 -15.81
CA GLY A 103 -16.05 17.27 -14.96
C GLY A 103 -15.04 16.13 -15.02
N GLN A 104 -13.92 16.33 -15.73
CA GLN A 104 -12.87 15.32 -15.83
C GLN A 104 -12.01 15.27 -14.56
N ILE A 105 -11.86 14.08 -14.02
CA ILE A 105 -10.99 13.82 -12.88
C ILE A 105 -10.06 12.65 -13.21
N ARG A 106 -8.79 12.81 -12.84
CA ARG A 106 -7.80 11.73 -12.90
C ARG A 106 -8.04 10.80 -11.71
N THR A 107 -8.14 9.51 -11.96
CA THR A 107 -8.40 8.51 -10.93
C THR A 107 -7.70 7.19 -11.26
N THR A 108 -7.88 6.19 -10.41
CA THR A 108 -7.36 4.84 -10.60
C THR A 108 -8.55 3.89 -10.79
N ASP A 109 -8.51 3.07 -11.83
CA ASP A 109 -9.54 2.05 -12.07
C ASP A 109 -9.32 0.79 -11.20
N TYR A 110 -10.23 -0.17 -11.31
CA TYR A 110 -10.17 -1.45 -10.56
C TYR A 110 -8.94 -2.32 -10.90
N ARG A 111 -8.18 -1.99 -11.96
CA ARG A 111 -6.93 -2.67 -12.34
C ARG A 111 -5.69 -1.96 -11.81
N GLY A 112 -5.87 -0.83 -11.13
CA GLY A 112 -4.78 0.02 -10.67
C GLY A 112 -4.19 0.93 -11.76
N GLU A 113 -4.84 1.06 -12.93
CA GLU A 113 -4.39 1.93 -14.00
C GLU A 113 -4.91 3.35 -13.82
N THR A 114 -4.05 4.33 -14.11
CA THR A 114 -4.44 5.75 -14.06
C THR A 114 -5.31 6.08 -15.28
N VAL A 115 -6.52 6.55 -15.03
CA VAL A 115 -7.53 6.86 -16.04
C VAL A 115 -8.16 8.23 -15.80
N PHE A 116 -8.85 8.77 -16.79
CA PHE A 116 -9.71 9.95 -16.64
C PHE A 116 -11.17 9.53 -16.69
N ARG A 117 -11.99 10.10 -15.79
CA ARG A 117 -13.42 9.82 -15.68
C ARG A 117 -14.22 11.10 -15.60
N ARG A 118 -15.47 11.04 -16.09
CA ARG A 118 -16.53 12.03 -15.83
C ARG A 118 -17.70 11.30 -15.19
N TYR A 119 -18.35 11.94 -14.23
CA TYR A 119 -19.48 11.36 -13.53
C TYR A 119 -20.78 11.95 -14.02
N PHE A 120 -21.77 11.07 -14.17
CA PHE A 120 -23.12 11.39 -14.63
C PHE A 120 -24.15 10.93 -13.60
N LEU A 121 -25.31 11.57 -13.64
CA LEU A 121 -26.46 11.27 -12.80
C LEU A 121 -27.66 10.93 -13.70
N ASP A 122 -28.22 9.74 -13.53
CA ASP A 122 -29.47 9.34 -14.13
C ASP A 122 -30.62 9.97 -13.34
N ILE A 123 -31.34 10.94 -13.93
CA ILE A 123 -32.37 11.72 -13.26
C ILE A 123 -33.50 10.83 -12.76
N LYS A 124 -33.97 9.90 -13.60
CA LYS A 124 -35.09 9.02 -13.25
C LYS A 124 -34.74 8.08 -12.11
N ARG A 125 -33.54 7.54 -12.13
CA ARG A 125 -33.03 6.67 -11.07
C ARG A 125 -32.76 7.46 -9.79
N ALA A 126 -32.30 8.68 -9.90
CA ALA A 126 -32.00 9.54 -8.77
C ALA A 126 -33.22 9.82 -7.86
N VAL A 127 -34.42 9.81 -8.45
CA VAL A 127 -35.70 10.06 -7.72
C VAL A 127 -36.59 8.82 -7.64
N SER A 128 -36.04 7.64 -7.91
CA SER A 128 -36.82 6.38 -7.85
C SER A 128 -37.13 5.92 -6.45
N GLU A 129 -36.37 6.40 -5.45
CA GLU A 129 -36.46 6.08 -4.05
C GLU A 129 -36.48 7.37 -3.23
N GLU A 130 -36.82 7.27 -1.93
CA GLU A 130 -36.81 8.42 -1.02
C GLU A 130 -35.45 9.07 -0.86
N LEU A 131 -34.37 8.25 -0.93
CA LEU A 131 -32.99 8.70 -0.94
C LEU A 131 -32.36 8.38 -2.30
N LEU A 132 -31.45 9.25 -2.76
CA LEU A 132 -30.65 9.04 -3.97
C LEU A 132 -29.96 7.66 -3.94
N PRO A 133 -30.30 6.71 -4.83
CA PRO A 133 -29.61 5.43 -4.91
C PRO A 133 -28.16 5.60 -5.40
N ASP A 134 -27.23 4.80 -4.87
CA ASP A 134 -25.81 4.82 -5.27
C ASP A 134 -25.64 4.54 -6.76
N GLU A 135 -26.50 3.71 -7.35
CA GLU A 135 -26.48 3.32 -8.76
C GLU A 135 -26.95 4.43 -9.71
N ALA A 136 -27.52 5.52 -9.18
CA ALA A 136 -27.88 6.66 -10.00
C ALA A 136 -26.66 7.45 -10.50
N ILE A 137 -25.50 7.31 -9.82
CA ILE A 137 -24.23 7.94 -10.20
C ILE A 137 -23.31 6.91 -10.85
N PHE A 138 -22.86 7.23 -12.05
CA PHE A 138 -22.00 6.35 -12.83
C PHE A 138 -20.88 7.12 -13.55
N ALA A 139 -19.79 6.42 -13.87
CA ALA A 139 -18.64 6.99 -14.54
C ALA A 139 -18.64 6.70 -16.04
N VAL A 140 -18.15 7.65 -16.82
CA VAL A 140 -17.87 7.50 -18.25
C VAL A 140 -16.41 7.86 -18.54
N ASP A 141 -15.87 7.29 -19.62
CA ASP A 141 -14.53 7.61 -20.11
C ASP A 141 -14.47 8.97 -20.85
N GLU A 142 -13.33 9.28 -21.43
CA GLU A 142 -13.10 10.51 -22.21
C GLU A 142 -14.01 10.61 -23.44
N HIS A 143 -14.49 9.48 -23.96
CA HIS A 143 -15.32 9.39 -25.15
C HIS A 143 -16.83 9.31 -24.83
N GLY A 144 -17.20 9.39 -23.55
CA GLY A 144 -18.60 9.30 -23.10
C GLY A 144 -19.14 7.88 -23.03
N VAL A 145 -18.28 6.86 -23.09
CA VAL A 145 -18.68 5.46 -22.92
C VAL A 145 -18.78 5.13 -21.42
N ILE A 146 -19.86 4.47 -21.02
CA ILE A 146 -20.07 4.07 -19.63
C ILE A 146 -19.06 3.00 -19.26
N CYS A 147 -18.28 3.26 -18.21
CA CYS A 147 -17.19 2.39 -17.71
C CYS A 147 -17.52 1.75 -16.36
N SER A 148 -18.62 2.15 -15.72
CA SER A 148 -19.00 1.61 -14.42
C SER A 148 -20.02 0.47 -14.57
N HIS A 149 -20.14 -0.36 -13.53
CA HIS A 149 -21.19 -1.39 -13.45
C HIS A 149 -22.60 -0.78 -13.29
N PHE A 150 -22.67 0.52 -13.04
CA PHE A 150 -23.90 1.29 -12.89
C PHE A 150 -24.11 2.18 -14.11
N GLY A 151 -25.35 2.62 -14.28
CA GLY A 151 -25.74 3.46 -15.39
C GLY A 151 -26.70 2.77 -16.35
N PRO A 152 -27.34 3.53 -17.25
CA PRO A 152 -28.26 3.00 -18.24
C PRO A 152 -27.50 2.25 -19.33
N SER A 153 -28.14 1.25 -19.95
CA SER A 153 -27.64 0.62 -21.16
C SER A 153 -27.94 1.53 -22.36
N LEU A 154 -26.90 2.14 -22.93
CA LEU A 154 -27.02 3.05 -24.07
C LEU A 154 -26.23 2.51 -25.27
N ASP A 155 -26.81 2.64 -26.45
CA ASP A 155 -26.16 2.25 -27.72
C ASP A 155 -25.32 3.39 -28.33
N TYR A 156 -25.19 4.51 -27.60
CA TYR A 156 -24.46 5.69 -28.05
C TYR A 156 -23.69 6.30 -26.87
N PRO A 157 -22.58 7.01 -27.13
CA PRO A 157 -21.81 7.66 -26.08
C PRO A 157 -22.53 8.89 -25.52
N LEU A 158 -22.30 9.18 -24.24
CA LEU A 158 -22.76 10.39 -23.57
C LEU A 158 -21.83 11.56 -23.93
N ASP A 159 -21.94 12.06 -25.15
CA ASP A 159 -21.20 13.19 -25.64
C ASP A 159 -22.14 14.24 -26.28
N GLY A 160 -22.17 15.41 -25.67
CA GLY A 160 -23.02 16.53 -26.07
C GLY A 160 -24.42 16.54 -25.49
N GLU A 161 -25.04 17.75 -25.53
CA GLU A 161 -26.32 18.06 -24.85
C GLU A 161 -27.48 17.19 -25.37
N GLU A 162 -27.48 16.85 -26.65
CA GLU A 162 -28.55 16.02 -27.22
C GLU A 162 -28.51 14.57 -26.67
N ALA A 163 -27.34 13.99 -26.47
CA ALA A 163 -27.17 12.68 -25.85
C ALA A 163 -27.68 12.71 -24.41
N PHE A 164 -27.39 13.77 -23.67
CA PHE A 164 -27.85 13.94 -22.27
C PHE A 164 -29.38 14.05 -22.19
N LEU A 165 -29.98 14.83 -23.09
CA LEU A 165 -31.44 14.96 -23.16
C LEU A 165 -32.13 13.64 -23.56
N ASN A 166 -31.53 12.85 -24.44
CA ASN A 166 -32.11 11.60 -24.89
C ASN A 166 -31.96 10.46 -23.85
N SER A 167 -30.89 10.49 -23.06
CA SER A 167 -30.64 9.49 -22.01
C SER A 167 -31.28 9.83 -20.67
N ASN A 168 -31.75 11.08 -20.47
CA ASN A 168 -32.14 11.65 -19.17
C ASN A 168 -31.00 11.64 -18.13
N CYS A 169 -29.74 11.67 -18.61
CA CYS A 169 -28.55 11.71 -17.77
C CYS A 169 -27.91 13.09 -17.86
N VAL A 170 -27.49 13.62 -16.73
CA VAL A 170 -26.82 14.92 -16.66
C VAL A 170 -25.42 14.77 -16.11
N PRO A 171 -24.42 15.49 -16.68
CA PRO A 171 -23.10 15.53 -16.07
C PRO A 171 -23.18 16.12 -14.66
N VAL A 172 -22.52 15.51 -13.71
CA VAL A 172 -22.45 16.03 -12.32
C VAL A 172 -21.82 17.43 -12.29
N SER A 173 -20.89 17.73 -13.21
CA SER A 173 -20.25 19.03 -13.34
C SER A 173 -21.18 20.18 -13.76
N TRP A 174 -22.36 19.85 -14.30
CA TRP A 174 -23.35 20.86 -14.71
C TRP A 174 -24.35 21.22 -13.62
N LEU A 175 -24.45 20.43 -12.53
CA LEU A 175 -25.48 20.59 -11.51
C LEU A 175 -25.46 21.98 -10.82
N LEU A 176 -24.26 22.60 -10.72
CA LEU A 176 -24.06 23.92 -10.12
C LEU A 176 -23.80 25.03 -11.17
N SER A 177 -24.05 24.76 -12.45
CA SER A 177 -23.72 25.67 -13.55
C SER A 177 -24.96 26.18 -14.31
N GLU A 178 -24.75 27.18 -15.17
CA GLU A 178 -25.81 27.68 -16.09
C GLU A 178 -26.22 26.61 -17.10
N GLU A 179 -25.30 25.73 -17.51
CA GLU A 179 -25.56 24.61 -18.40
C GLU A 179 -26.56 23.63 -17.76
N GLY A 180 -26.42 23.34 -16.46
CA GLY A 180 -27.36 22.51 -15.70
C GLY A 180 -28.75 23.13 -15.67
N THR A 181 -28.86 24.43 -15.42
CA THR A 181 -30.14 25.14 -15.49
C THR A 181 -30.77 25.03 -16.88
N ARG A 182 -29.98 25.27 -17.94
CA ARG A 182 -30.45 25.19 -19.32
C ARG A 182 -30.95 23.79 -19.69
N ILE A 183 -30.23 22.73 -19.32
CA ILE A 183 -30.63 21.35 -19.63
C ILE A 183 -31.93 20.97 -18.87
N MET A 184 -32.13 21.43 -17.65
CA MET A 184 -33.34 21.22 -16.89
C MET A 184 -34.56 21.89 -17.58
N PHE A 185 -34.42 23.10 -18.08
CA PHE A 185 -35.47 23.76 -18.88
C PHE A 185 -35.72 23.01 -20.21
N SER A 186 -34.71 22.52 -20.86
CA SER A 186 -34.83 21.74 -22.10
C SER A 186 -35.56 20.41 -21.86
N LEU A 187 -35.24 19.71 -20.76
CA LEU A 187 -35.95 18.49 -20.35
C LEU A 187 -37.40 18.77 -20.02
N ALA A 188 -37.71 19.83 -19.26
CA ALA A 188 -39.08 20.22 -18.94
C ALA A 188 -39.90 20.58 -20.19
N ALA A 189 -39.30 21.29 -21.16
CA ALA A 189 -39.94 21.61 -22.43
C ALA A 189 -40.26 20.35 -23.28
N ARG A 190 -39.31 19.40 -23.35
CA ARG A 190 -39.53 18.12 -24.05
C ARG A 190 -40.63 17.28 -23.38
N THR A 191 -40.68 17.24 -22.04
CA THR A 191 -41.71 16.54 -21.27
C THR A 191 -43.07 17.17 -21.54
N GLY A 192 -43.19 18.51 -21.54
CA GLY A 192 -44.42 19.21 -21.88
C GLY A 192 -44.91 18.97 -23.31
N ALA A 193 -43.99 18.95 -24.29
CA ALA A 193 -44.33 18.63 -25.67
C ALA A 193 -44.83 17.19 -25.83
N ALA A 194 -44.23 16.23 -25.12
CA ALA A 194 -44.65 14.82 -25.15
C ALA A 194 -46.06 14.64 -24.53
N ILE A 195 -46.39 15.35 -23.46
CA ILE A 195 -47.72 15.35 -22.85
C ILE A 195 -48.78 15.92 -23.83
N ASN A 196 -48.48 17.03 -24.50
CA ASN A 196 -49.36 17.62 -25.49
C ASN A 196 -49.56 16.73 -26.71
N ALA A 197 -48.54 16.04 -27.18
CA ALA A 197 -48.66 15.07 -28.28
C ALA A 197 -49.53 13.87 -27.89
N ALA A 198 -49.31 13.28 -26.73
CA ALA A 198 -50.12 12.18 -26.22
C ALA A 198 -51.59 12.58 -26.00
N SER A 199 -51.84 13.80 -25.55
CA SER A 199 -53.19 14.34 -25.37
C SER A 199 -53.91 14.54 -26.70
N ASN A 200 -53.18 14.95 -27.76
CA ASN A 200 -53.74 15.12 -29.11
C ASN A 200 -53.98 13.76 -29.81
N GLU A 201 -53.17 12.75 -29.60
CA GLU A 201 -53.38 11.38 -30.07
C GLU A 201 -54.62 10.76 -29.40
N ALA A 202 -54.75 10.91 -28.07
CA ALA A 202 -55.94 10.43 -27.33
C ALA A 202 -57.24 11.16 -27.74
N ALA A 203 -57.15 12.44 -28.13
CA ALA A 203 -58.28 13.21 -28.63
C ALA A 203 -58.66 12.80 -30.08
N ASN A 204 -57.71 12.36 -30.90
CA ASN A 204 -57.95 11.85 -32.25
C ASN A 204 -58.50 10.42 -32.25
N ASP A 205 -58.11 9.57 -31.32
CA ASP A 205 -58.65 8.21 -31.17
C ASP A 205 -60.11 8.21 -30.64
N SER A 206 -60.55 9.28 -29.99
CA SER A 206 -61.95 9.44 -29.52
C SER A 206 -62.89 9.89 -30.62
N ASN A 207 -62.42 10.33 -31.77
CA ASN A 207 -63.22 10.69 -32.95
C ASN A 207 -63.13 9.58 -34.02
N GLY A 208 -63.59 8.37 -33.72
CA GLY A 208 -63.62 7.25 -34.62
C GLY A 208 -64.50 7.50 -35.83
N SER A 209 -63.92 7.46 -37.00
CA SER A 209 -64.66 7.06 -38.19
C SER A 209 -63.71 6.43 -39.23
N SER A 210 -63.92 5.13 -39.41
CA SER A 210 -63.65 4.26 -40.54
C SER A 210 -63.09 4.90 -41.82
N SER A 211 -61.96 4.38 -42.32
CA SER A 211 -61.94 3.60 -43.56
C SER A 211 -60.57 3.64 -44.32
N ILE A 212 -60.32 2.49 -44.90
CA ILE A 212 -59.50 2.21 -46.09
C ILE A 212 -57.99 1.93 -45.87
N ALA A 213 -57.72 0.62 -46.04
CA ALA A 213 -56.41 0.05 -46.24
C ALA A 213 -55.75 0.59 -47.54
N VAL A 214 -54.53 1.03 -47.43
CA VAL A 214 -53.58 1.17 -48.56
C VAL A 214 -52.27 0.54 -48.13
N ASP A 215 -51.72 -0.32 -49.01
CA ASP A 215 -50.53 -1.11 -48.85
C ASP A 215 -49.28 -0.32 -48.46
N PRO A 216 -48.38 -0.94 -47.67
CA PRO A 216 -47.15 -0.30 -47.20
C PRO A 216 -45.95 -0.76 -48.08
N GLU A 217 -45.55 0.02 -49.06
CA GLU A 217 -44.19 -0.04 -49.56
C GLU A 217 -43.62 1.36 -49.81
N HIS A 218 -42.42 1.59 -49.20
CA HIS A 218 -41.57 2.75 -49.33
C HIS A 218 -41.96 4.01 -48.48
N SER A 219 -41.75 3.90 -47.19
CA SER A 219 -41.43 5.08 -46.35
C SER A 219 -40.11 4.85 -45.65
N LYS A 220 -39.06 5.57 -46.08
CA LYS A 220 -37.80 5.70 -45.31
C LYS A 220 -38.14 6.25 -43.95
N SER A 221 -37.92 5.45 -42.89
CA SER A 221 -38.11 5.83 -41.49
C SER A 221 -37.24 7.05 -41.18
N ALA A 222 -37.88 8.19 -40.92
CA ALA A 222 -37.27 9.27 -40.14
C ALA A 222 -36.81 8.71 -38.79
N PRO A 223 -35.71 9.19 -38.24
CA PRO A 223 -35.25 8.73 -36.94
C PRO A 223 -36.36 9.00 -35.92
N LYS A 224 -36.81 7.96 -35.21
CA LYS A 224 -37.71 8.09 -34.08
C LYS A 224 -37.01 9.01 -33.07
N THR A 225 -37.50 10.24 -32.92
CA THR A 225 -37.11 11.13 -31.86
C THR A 225 -37.35 10.38 -30.56
N ALA A 226 -36.29 10.06 -29.82
CA ALA A 226 -36.40 9.35 -28.56
C ALA A 226 -37.25 10.23 -27.63
N GLN A 227 -38.45 9.76 -27.32
CA GLN A 227 -39.35 10.43 -26.39
C GLN A 227 -38.71 10.31 -24.98
N THR A 228 -38.45 11.44 -24.35
CA THR A 228 -38.09 11.46 -22.94
C THR A 228 -39.21 10.83 -22.13
N ASN A 229 -38.91 9.71 -21.46
CA ASN A 229 -39.88 9.05 -20.55
C ASN A 229 -39.93 9.69 -19.15
N LEU A 230 -39.41 10.92 -18.99
CA LEU A 230 -39.45 11.65 -17.72
C LEU A 230 -40.80 12.32 -17.53
N LYS A 231 -41.32 12.23 -16.30
CA LYS A 231 -42.50 13.00 -15.87
C LYS A 231 -42.08 14.35 -15.31
N PHE A 232 -42.95 15.32 -15.39
CA PHE A 232 -42.72 16.65 -14.79
C PHE A 232 -42.52 16.57 -13.28
N SER A 233 -43.23 15.64 -12.60
CA SER A 233 -43.08 15.37 -11.17
C SER A 233 -41.67 14.86 -10.83
N GLU A 234 -41.08 13.99 -11.67
CA GLU A 234 -39.70 13.47 -11.48
C GLU A 234 -38.67 14.60 -11.62
N LEU A 235 -38.87 15.54 -12.56
CA LEU A 235 -38.00 16.72 -12.70
C LEU A 235 -38.10 17.67 -11.50
N ALA A 236 -39.33 17.89 -11.01
CA ALA A 236 -39.56 18.71 -9.81
C ALA A 236 -38.95 18.07 -8.56
N GLU A 237 -39.06 16.77 -8.44
CA GLU A 237 -38.47 15.99 -7.35
C GLU A 237 -36.96 16.01 -7.41
N PHE A 238 -36.35 15.82 -8.59
CA PHE A 238 -34.94 15.96 -8.81
C PHE A 238 -34.41 17.36 -8.42
N HIS A 239 -35.12 18.40 -8.80
CA HIS A 239 -34.78 19.75 -8.38
C HIS A 239 -34.82 19.89 -6.84
N ASN A 240 -35.86 19.40 -6.19
CA ASN A 240 -36.05 19.58 -4.75
C ASN A 240 -35.12 18.71 -3.90
N GLN A 241 -34.83 17.49 -4.34
CA GLN A 241 -34.02 16.53 -3.59
C GLN A 241 -32.54 16.69 -3.85
N ILE A 242 -32.12 17.11 -5.05
CA ILE A 242 -30.71 17.14 -5.47
C ILE A 242 -30.21 18.57 -5.70
N LEU A 243 -30.83 19.32 -6.62
CA LEU A 243 -30.28 20.62 -7.03
C LEU A 243 -30.38 21.68 -5.93
N PHE A 244 -31.52 21.77 -5.26
CA PHE A 244 -31.75 22.76 -4.23
C PHE A 244 -30.86 22.57 -3.00
N PRO A 245 -30.74 21.34 -2.42
CA PRO A 245 -29.79 21.09 -1.34
C PRO A 245 -28.33 21.28 -1.74
N LEU A 246 -27.94 20.87 -2.96
CA LEU A 246 -26.58 21.05 -3.45
C LEU A 246 -26.21 22.52 -3.63
N ALA A 247 -27.12 23.36 -4.11
CA ALA A 247 -26.91 24.80 -4.27
C ALA A 247 -26.67 25.53 -2.94
N GLY A 248 -27.22 25.01 -1.84
CA GLY A 248 -26.99 25.53 -0.49
C GLY A 248 -26.06 24.64 0.36
N TYR A 249 -25.20 23.84 -0.27
CA TYR A 249 -24.33 22.92 0.46
C TYR A 249 -23.16 23.65 1.10
N ASP A 250 -23.18 23.69 2.42
CA ASP A 250 -22.18 24.33 3.26
C ASP A 250 -21.14 23.32 3.77
N VAL A 251 -19.87 23.64 3.61
CA VAL A 251 -18.74 22.85 4.10
C VAL A 251 -18.18 23.50 5.36
N PRO A 252 -18.18 22.79 6.50
CA PRO A 252 -17.56 23.30 7.72
C PRO A 252 -16.04 23.29 7.57
N LEU A 253 -15.39 24.41 7.92
CA LEU A 253 -13.95 24.55 7.97
C LEU A 253 -13.47 24.69 9.43
N ILE A 254 -12.53 23.86 9.84
CA ILE A 254 -11.76 24.08 11.07
C ILE A 254 -10.60 24.99 10.68
N ARG A 255 -10.71 26.25 11.05
CA ARG A 255 -9.70 27.25 10.72
C ARG A 255 -8.79 27.48 11.91
N LEU A 256 -7.52 27.07 11.76
CA LEU A 256 -6.48 27.25 12.77
C LEU A 256 -5.87 28.65 12.66
N SER A 257 -5.65 29.29 13.82
CA SER A 257 -4.97 30.58 13.87
C SER A 257 -3.45 30.39 13.70
N ARG A 258 -2.77 31.43 13.27
CA ARG A 258 -1.31 31.49 13.09
C ARG A 258 -0.50 31.14 14.32
N GLU A 259 -0.94 31.59 15.49
CA GLU A 259 -0.28 31.34 16.77
C GLU A 259 -0.22 29.84 17.06
N THR A 260 -1.21 29.09 16.57
CA THR A 260 -1.27 27.64 16.65
C THR A 260 -0.21 26.99 15.75
N ALA A 261 0.04 27.54 14.57
CA ALA A 261 1.05 27.05 13.64
C ALA A 261 2.49 27.19 14.15
N SER A 262 2.76 28.25 14.93
CA SER A 262 4.10 28.48 15.51
C SER A 262 4.42 27.58 16.72
N ALA A 263 3.40 27.03 17.39
CA ALA A 263 3.54 26.26 18.63
C ALA A 263 3.67 24.74 18.43
N GLY A 264 3.45 24.22 17.22
CA GLY A 264 3.57 22.79 16.94
C GLY A 264 2.62 22.27 15.89
N VAL A 265 2.90 22.57 14.63
CA VAL A 265 2.12 22.06 13.48
C VAL A 265 2.07 20.52 13.50
N GLY A 266 3.17 19.86 13.85
CA GLY A 266 3.23 18.39 13.95
C GLY A 266 2.26 17.80 14.98
N SER A 267 2.10 18.43 16.17
CA SER A 267 1.18 17.96 17.20
C SER A 267 -0.29 18.17 16.82
N ILE A 268 -0.58 19.24 16.06
CA ILE A 268 -1.93 19.52 15.58
C ILE A 268 -2.35 18.51 14.51
N PHE A 269 -1.44 18.18 13.59
CA PHE A 269 -1.68 17.15 12.59
C PHE A 269 -1.84 15.77 13.23
N ALA A 270 -1.05 15.44 14.25
CA ALA A 270 -1.16 14.18 14.97
C ALA A 270 -2.53 14.02 15.67
N GLN A 271 -3.05 15.08 16.29
CA GLN A 271 -4.36 15.07 16.97
C GLN A 271 -5.55 15.18 16.02
N ALA A 272 -5.41 15.87 14.89
CA ALA A 272 -6.47 16.01 13.91
C ALA A 272 -6.78 14.71 13.18
N ASN A 273 -5.79 13.83 13.05
CA ASN A 273 -5.93 12.53 12.38
C ASN A 273 -6.58 11.42 13.22
N GLU A 274 -6.86 11.64 14.51
CA GLU A 274 -7.69 10.70 15.28
C GLU A 274 -9.13 10.58 14.74
N SER A 275 -9.50 11.43 13.80
CA SER A 275 -10.89 11.51 13.28
C SER A 275 -11.13 10.99 11.86
N GLY A 276 -10.19 10.30 11.18
CA GLY A 276 -10.65 9.59 9.98
C GLY A 276 -9.77 9.30 8.77
N GLN A 277 -8.53 9.75 8.67
CA GLN A 277 -7.56 9.20 7.69
C GLN A 277 -6.15 9.29 8.27
N ASP A 278 -5.45 8.15 8.32
CA ASP A 278 -4.06 8.06 8.78
C ASP A 278 -3.13 8.82 7.82
N MET A 279 -2.84 10.08 8.15
CA MET A 279 -1.72 10.75 7.50
C MET A 279 -0.43 10.01 7.84
N ASP A 280 0.38 9.68 6.83
CA ASP A 280 1.65 9.00 7.04
C ASP A 280 2.56 9.87 7.95
N VAL A 281 3.21 9.23 8.90
CA VAL A 281 4.15 9.90 9.80
C VAL A 281 5.26 10.65 9.04
N PHE A 282 5.63 10.18 7.86
CA PHE A 282 6.59 10.85 6.99
C PHE A 282 6.12 12.23 6.52
N ASP A 283 4.83 12.37 6.19
CA ASP A 283 4.26 13.65 5.75
C ASP A 283 4.21 14.65 6.92
N LEU A 284 3.94 14.15 8.13
CA LEU A 284 3.96 14.96 9.34
C LEU A 284 5.37 15.48 9.67
N VAL A 285 6.38 14.62 9.61
CA VAL A 285 7.79 15.00 9.84
C VAL A 285 8.27 15.95 8.75
N THR A 286 7.81 15.76 7.49
CA THR A 286 8.10 16.71 6.41
C THR A 286 7.62 18.12 6.75
N ALA A 287 6.42 18.23 7.33
CA ALA A 287 5.89 19.51 7.79
C ALA A 287 6.72 20.11 8.94
N VAL A 288 7.15 19.28 9.90
CA VAL A 288 8.01 19.71 11.01
C VAL A 288 9.33 20.26 10.47
N PHE A 289 10.03 19.51 9.62
CA PHE A 289 11.34 19.92 9.09
C PHE A 289 11.24 21.14 8.14
N ALA A 290 10.19 21.25 7.34
CA ALA A 290 9.94 22.45 6.52
C ALA A 290 9.73 23.71 7.39
N SER A 291 9.27 23.56 8.65
CA SER A 291 9.16 24.67 9.59
C SER A 291 10.51 25.10 10.18
N GLU A 292 11.50 24.22 10.22
CA GLU A 292 12.87 24.50 10.71
C GLU A 292 13.76 25.07 9.58
N ASP A 293 13.67 24.51 8.36
CA ASP A 293 14.39 25.01 7.17
C ASP A 293 13.49 24.95 5.93
N GLU A 294 13.11 26.10 5.39
CA GLU A 294 12.27 26.22 4.19
C GLU A 294 12.89 25.63 2.91
N ASN A 295 14.20 25.42 2.89
CA ASN A 295 14.92 24.87 1.73
C ASN A 295 15.12 23.35 1.83
N PHE A 296 14.94 22.76 3.00
CA PHE A 296 15.08 21.32 3.18
C PHE A 296 13.80 20.58 2.73
N ARG A 297 14.00 19.53 1.96
CA ARG A 297 12.92 18.63 1.51
C ARG A 297 13.21 17.19 1.91
N LEU A 298 12.44 16.67 2.87
CA LEU A 298 12.60 15.30 3.34
C LEU A 298 12.42 14.27 2.22
N ALA A 299 11.48 14.50 1.29
CA ALA A 299 11.25 13.63 0.14
C ALA A 299 12.48 13.55 -0.80
N ASP A 300 13.17 14.67 -1.03
CA ASP A 300 14.38 14.70 -1.86
C ASP A 300 15.57 14.01 -1.16
N ASP A 301 15.68 14.16 0.16
CA ASP A 301 16.71 13.48 0.96
C ASP A 301 16.42 11.97 1.01
N TRP A 302 15.17 11.57 1.24
CA TRP A 302 14.76 10.17 1.17
C TRP A 302 15.08 9.55 -0.19
N ALA A 303 14.72 10.19 -1.30
CA ALA A 303 15.00 9.67 -2.64
C ALA A 303 16.51 9.44 -2.91
N LYS A 304 17.40 10.22 -2.28
CA LYS A 304 18.84 10.01 -2.35
C LYS A 304 19.29 8.79 -1.53
N ARG A 305 18.72 8.61 -0.33
CA ARG A 305 19.03 7.51 0.58
C ARG A 305 18.48 6.19 0.04
N GLU A 306 17.24 6.19 -0.43
CA GLU A 306 16.60 5.03 -1.06
C GLU A 306 17.43 4.47 -2.22
N ARG A 307 17.91 5.34 -3.12
CA ARG A 307 18.80 4.91 -4.23
C ARG A 307 20.10 4.23 -3.77
N ARG A 308 20.58 4.51 -2.55
CA ARG A 308 21.74 3.83 -1.96
C ARG A 308 21.34 2.50 -1.33
N LEU A 309 20.19 2.43 -0.65
CA LEU A 309 19.65 1.19 -0.06
C LEU A 309 19.35 0.16 -1.15
N ARG A 310 18.73 0.56 -2.26
CA ARG A 310 18.42 -0.32 -3.41
C ARG A 310 19.65 -0.93 -4.11
N LYS A 311 20.88 -0.47 -3.82
CA LYS A 311 22.09 -1.16 -4.27
C LYS A 311 22.34 -2.49 -3.56
N HIS A 312 21.62 -2.73 -2.46
CA HIS A 312 21.67 -3.92 -1.64
C HIS A 312 20.31 -4.61 -1.69
N PRO A 313 20.11 -5.66 -2.50
CA PRO A 313 18.79 -6.26 -2.71
C PRO A 313 18.09 -6.73 -1.42
N ALA A 314 18.86 -7.15 -0.40
CA ALA A 314 18.32 -7.52 0.90
C ALA A 314 17.71 -6.33 1.70
N LEU A 315 18.00 -5.09 1.31
CA LEU A 315 17.50 -3.87 1.95
C LEU A 315 16.42 -3.16 1.13
N ASP A 316 15.98 -3.71 0.01
CA ASP A 316 15.02 -3.05 -0.90
C ASP A 316 13.62 -2.86 -0.27
N GLY A 317 13.31 -3.61 0.80
CA GLY A 317 12.08 -3.47 1.58
C GLY A 317 12.09 -2.35 2.64
N ILE A 318 13.20 -1.61 2.79
CA ILE A 318 13.26 -0.50 3.75
C ILE A 318 12.62 0.73 3.13
N GLY A 319 11.48 1.13 3.67
CA GLY A 319 10.74 2.31 3.25
C GLY A 319 11.05 3.57 4.08
N ARG A 320 10.42 4.68 3.69
CA ARG A 320 10.60 5.99 4.30
C ARG A 320 10.26 6.02 5.81
N THR A 321 9.20 5.34 6.19
CA THR A 321 8.77 5.26 7.59
C THR A 321 9.73 4.43 8.44
N GLN A 322 10.28 3.34 7.89
CA GLN A 322 11.28 2.52 8.56
C GLN A 322 12.58 3.29 8.79
N LEU A 323 13.02 4.13 7.83
CA LEU A 323 14.17 5.01 8.05
C LEU A 323 13.93 6.00 9.18
N LEU A 324 12.77 6.65 9.22
CA LEU A 324 12.41 7.57 10.30
C LEU A 324 12.36 6.86 11.65
N SER A 325 11.84 5.64 11.70
CA SER A 325 11.84 4.82 12.91
C SER A 325 13.26 4.50 13.38
N ALA A 326 14.18 4.16 12.45
CA ALA A 326 15.58 3.94 12.78
C ALA A 326 16.27 5.21 13.31
N VAL A 327 16.00 6.36 12.68
CA VAL A 327 16.53 7.67 13.12
C VAL A 327 16.02 8.00 14.52
N SER A 328 14.73 7.82 14.78
CA SER A 328 14.12 8.06 16.08
C SER A 328 14.71 7.16 17.17
N LEU A 329 14.79 5.85 16.90
CA LEU A 329 15.44 4.89 17.81
C LEU A 329 16.89 5.28 18.12
N TYR A 330 17.64 5.72 17.12
CA TYR A 330 19.03 6.12 17.30
C TYR A 330 19.17 7.38 18.16
N THR A 331 18.39 8.43 17.88
CA THR A 331 18.46 9.73 18.58
C THR A 331 17.91 9.65 19.99
N THR A 332 16.86 8.88 20.23
CA THR A 332 16.22 8.73 21.53
C THR A 332 16.98 7.78 22.46
N ALA A 333 17.75 6.82 21.92
CA ALA A 333 18.58 5.92 22.74
C ALA A 333 19.61 6.66 23.61
N ASP A 334 20.04 7.86 23.20
CA ASP A 334 20.93 8.71 24.02
C ASP A 334 20.26 9.28 25.26
N THR A 335 18.95 9.39 25.27
CA THR A 335 18.18 9.90 26.42
C THR A 335 17.81 8.82 27.43
N GLY A 336 18.21 7.55 27.19
CA GLY A 336 17.93 6.40 28.04
C GLY A 336 16.55 5.77 27.83
N HIS A 337 15.83 6.18 26.79
CA HIS A 337 14.53 5.61 26.39
C HIS A 337 14.43 5.59 24.88
N ALA A 338 14.99 4.53 24.24
CA ALA A 338 14.86 4.37 22.82
C ALA A 338 13.38 4.28 22.40
N GLY A 339 12.97 5.09 21.43
CA GLY A 339 11.60 5.14 20.93
C GLY A 339 11.57 5.21 19.40
N GLY A 340 10.77 4.35 18.77
CA GLY A 340 10.57 4.33 17.32
C GLY A 340 9.10 4.38 16.92
N GLN A 341 8.23 4.80 17.87
CA GLN A 341 6.81 4.96 17.61
C GLN A 341 6.51 6.30 16.92
N ARG A 342 5.29 6.49 16.51
CA ARG A 342 4.86 7.71 15.81
C ARG A 342 5.14 8.97 16.64
N GLU A 343 4.86 8.91 17.93
CA GLU A 343 5.05 10.01 18.87
C GLU A 343 6.53 10.39 18.98
N ASP A 344 7.41 9.40 19.05
CA ASP A 344 8.86 9.61 19.13
C ASP A 344 9.40 10.23 17.83
N ILE A 345 8.94 9.73 16.67
CA ILE A 345 9.34 10.24 15.36
C ILE A 345 8.94 11.71 15.19
N LEU A 346 7.79 12.12 15.71
CA LEU A 346 7.32 13.51 15.64
C LEU A 346 8.10 14.48 16.51
N THR A 347 8.93 14.00 17.44
CA THR A 347 9.84 14.83 18.25
C THR A 347 11.18 15.10 17.59
N LEU A 348 11.45 14.47 16.43
CA LEU A 348 12.71 14.65 15.71
C LEU A 348 12.90 16.11 15.27
N THR A 349 14.10 16.63 15.51
CA THR A 349 14.57 17.89 14.91
C THR A 349 15.26 17.62 13.58
N LEU A 350 15.28 18.61 12.68
CA LEU A 350 15.98 18.48 11.40
C LEU A 350 17.48 18.21 11.58
N GLU A 351 18.13 18.91 12.51
CA GLU A 351 19.55 18.70 12.82
C GLU A 351 19.82 17.27 13.32
N GLY A 352 18.99 16.78 14.26
CA GLY A 352 19.07 15.41 14.77
C GLY A 352 18.84 14.37 13.68
N TYR A 353 17.84 14.60 12.81
CA TYR A 353 17.57 13.74 11.66
C TYR A 353 18.77 13.64 10.73
N LEU A 354 19.35 14.77 10.30
CA LEU A 354 20.47 14.77 9.34
C LEU A 354 21.69 14.05 9.90
N ALA A 355 22.06 14.33 11.14
CA ALA A 355 23.19 13.69 11.80
C ALA A 355 23.01 12.18 11.96
N ALA A 356 21.84 11.73 12.39
CA ALA A 356 21.53 10.31 12.59
C ALA A 356 21.37 9.58 11.25
N ALA A 357 20.66 10.16 10.29
CA ALA A 357 20.41 9.54 8.99
C ALA A 357 21.71 9.33 8.18
N ASP A 358 22.71 10.19 8.30
CA ASP A 358 24.02 10.00 7.67
C ASP A 358 24.80 8.85 8.30
N LYS A 359 24.79 8.69 9.61
CA LYS A 359 25.38 7.55 10.30
C LYS A 359 24.66 6.25 9.93
N LEU A 360 23.34 6.23 9.97
CA LEU A 360 22.54 5.06 9.61
C LEU A 360 22.71 4.66 8.15
N GLN A 361 22.94 5.62 7.25
CA GLN A 361 23.25 5.32 5.85
C GLN A 361 24.52 4.46 5.70
N ILE A 362 25.50 4.66 6.57
CA ILE A 362 26.73 3.84 6.61
C ILE A 362 26.41 2.48 7.21
N THR A 363 25.74 2.44 8.35
CA THR A 363 25.44 1.17 9.04
C THR A 363 24.46 0.28 8.29
N PHE A 364 23.57 0.81 7.46
CA PHE A 364 22.79 -0.03 6.56
C PHE A 364 23.66 -0.81 5.55
N GLN A 365 24.82 -0.29 5.15
CA GLN A 365 25.77 -1.06 4.33
C GLN A 365 26.39 -2.19 5.15
N GLU A 366 26.69 -1.96 6.44
CA GLU A 366 27.15 -3.00 7.36
C GLU A 366 26.08 -4.07 7.62
N VAL A 367 24.82 -3.66 7.72
CA VAL A 367 23.67 -4.59 7.78
C VAL A 367 23.60 -5.46 6.54
N ALA A 368 23.73 -4.87 5.34
CA ALA A 368 23.76 -5.63 4.10
C ALA A 368 24.91 -6.66 4.08
N GLU A 369 26.08 -6.28 4.60
CA GLU A 369 27.21 -7.19 4.74
C GLU A 369 26.95 -8.27 5.80
N PHE A 370 26.34 -7.92 6.94
CA PHE A 370 25.92 -8.87 7.96
C PHE A 370 24.96 -9.94 7.41
N LEU A 371 23.96 -9.52 6.63
CA LEU A 371 23.00 -10.40 5.97
C LEU A 371 23.70 -11.26 4.90
N ARG A 372 24.58 -10.66 4.11
CA ARG A 372 25.34 -11.37 3.08
C ARG A 372 26.20 -12.50 3.64
N GLN A 373 26.87 -12.28 4.77
CA GLN A 373 27.67 -13.30 5.46
C GLN A 373 26.82 -14.47 5.96
N ARG A 374 25.51 -14.27 6.12
CA ARG A 374 24.52 -15.29 6.49
C ARG A 374 23.77 -15.86 5.29
N CYS A 375 24.30 -15.62 4.08
CA CYS A 375 23.68 -16.06 2.82
C CYS A 375 22.26 -15.53 2.61
N ILE A 376 21.96 -14.35 3.12
CA ILE A 376 20.72 -13.60 2.85
C ILE A 376 21.07 -12.51 1.82
N PHE A 377 20.71 -12.74 0.55
CA PHE A 377 21.16 -11.91 -0.58
C PHE A 377 20.08 -11.03 -1.17
N SER A 378 18.80 -11.35 -0.94
CA SER A 378 17.64 -10.62 -1.47
C SER A 378 16.59 -10.39 -0.39
N LEU A 379 15.68 -9.44 -0.64
CA LEU A 379 14.57 -9.14 0.26
C LEU A 379 13.69 -10.37 0.55
N GLU A 380 13.45 -11.19 -0.47
CA GLU A 380 12.65 -12.42 -0.37
C GLU A 380 13.24 -13.44 0.64
N GLN A 381 14.54 -13.38 0.90
CA GLN A 381 15.20 -14.25 1.87
C GLN A 381 15.26 -13.68 3.28
N VAL A 382 14.94 -12.40 3.47
CA VAL A 382 14.97 -11.76 4.80
C VAL A 382 13.85 -12.31 5.67
N PRO A 383 14.15 -12.99 6.80
CA PRO A 383 13.10 -13.61 7.63
C PRO A 383 12.09 -12.60 8.17
N TYR A 384 12.58 -11.45 8.68
CA TYR A 384 11.76 -10.35 9.18
C TYR A 384 12.43 -9.02 8.85
N THR A 385 11.84 -8.26 7.93
CA THR A 385 12.35 -6.93 7.54
C THR A 385 12.35 -5.94 8.70
N GLN A 386 11.44 -6.10 9.65
CA GLN A 386 11.33 -5.27 10.85
C GLN A 386 12.54 -5.41 11.79
N GLN A 387 13.25 -6.54 11.77
CA GLN A 387 14.44 -6.75 12.58
C GLN A 387 15.68 -6.01 12.04
N ILE A 388 15.66 -5.64 10.75
CA ILE A 388 16.73 -4.87 10.12
C ILE A 388 16.88 -3.50 10.79
N ILE A 389 15.78 -2.90 11.22
CA ILE A 389 15.76 -1.55 11.81
C ILE A 389 16.55 -1.48 13.12
N PRO A 390 16.23 -2.27 14.17
CA PRO A 390 17.04 -2.28 15.39
C PRO A 390 18.47 -2.78 15.12
N LEU A 391 18.70 -3.70 14.19
CA LEU A 391 20.06 -4.13 13.85
C LEU A 391 20.91 -2.95 13.34
N ALA A 392 20.38 -2.11 12.45
CA ALA A 392 21.09 -0.94 11.95
C ALA A 392 21.42 0.05 13.07
N VAL A 393 20.49 0.28 13.99
CA VAL A 393 20.68 1.18 15.13
C VAL A 393 21.70 0.60 16.12
N ILE A 394 21.62 -0.68 16.44
CA ILE A 394 22.59 -1.37 17.31
C ILE A 394 24.02 -1.25 16.72
N LEU A 395 24.18 -1.55 15.43
CA LEU A 395 25.48 -1.43 14.76
C LEU A 395 26.00 0.02 14.80
N ALA A 396 25.12 1.02 14.56
CA ALA A 396 25.48 2.44 14.66
C ALA A 396 25.99 2.81 16.07
N ARG A 397 25.30 2.33 17.10
CA ARG A 397 25.67 2.55 18.50
C ARG A 397 26.99 1.84 18.88
N LEU A 398 27.21 0.64 18.37
CA LEU A 398 28.44 -0.11 18.62
C LEU A 398 29.64 0.51 17.92
N ALA A 399 29.44 1.09 16.73
CA ALA A 399 30.49 1.77 15.95
C ALA A 399 31.02 3.05 16.64
N GLU A 400 30.29 3.63 17.59
CA GLU A 400 30.73 4.78 18.37
C GLU A 400 31.90 4.47 19.31
N ILE A 401 32.05 3.19 19.68
CA ILE A 401 33.13 2.74 20.56
C ILE A 401 34.24 2.12 19.70
N PRO A 402 35.46 2.68 19.72
CA PRO A 402 36.58 2.12 18.96
C PRO A 402 36.80 0.63 19.27
N ASN A 403 36.99 -0.16 18.23
CA ASN A 403 37.25 -1.59 18.30
C ASN A 403 36.16 -2.48 18.94
N CYS A 404 34.97 -1.96 19.23
CA CYS A 404 33.88 -2.77 19.79
C CYS A 404 33.50 -3.94 18.87
N LEU A 405 33.40 -3.70 17.57
CA LEU A 405 33.08 -4.70 16.54
C LEU A 405 34.30 -5.46 15.99
N SER A 406 35.49 -5.29 16.57
CA SER A 406 36.66 -6.08 16.18
C SER A 406 36.75 -7.44 16.90
N SER A 407 35.95 -7.66 17.93
CA SER A 407 35.86 -8.89 18.70
C SER A 407 34.94 -9.91 18.05
N GLU A 408 35.40 -11.16 17.88
CA GLU A 408 34.59 -12.29 17.47
C GLU A 408 33.37 -12.50 18.40
N GLN A 409 33.58 -12.35 19.69
CA GLN A 409 32.53 -12.44 20.71
C GLN A 409 31.39 -11.42 20.50
N ALA A 410 31.70 -10.22 20.01
CA ALA A 410 30.68 -9.22 19.69
C ALA A 410 29.76 -9.70 18.57
N TRP A 411 30.36 -10.30 17.53
CA TRP A 411 29.60 -10.86 16.41
C TRP A 411 28.83 -12.12 16.80
N ASP A 412 29.36 -12.96 17.69
CA ASP A 412 28.63 -14.13 18.21
C ASP A 412 27.39 -13.71 18.99
N LYS A 413 27.49 -12.67 19.82
CA LYS A 413 26.36 -12.09 20.54
C LYS A 413 25.29 -11.54 19.59
N LEU A 414 25.71 -10.77 18.56
CA LEU A 414 24.81 -10.26 17.52
C LEU A 414 24.13 -11.39 16.73
N ASN A 415 24.88 -12.42 16.39
CA ASN A 415 24.35 -13.62 15.72
C ASN A 415 23.28 -14.29 16.57
N ARG A 416 23.59 -14.54 17.83
CA ARG A 416 22.68 -15.19 18.77
C ARG A 416 21.40 -14.37 18.95
N TRP A 417 21.51 -13.07 19.09
CA TRP A 417 20.34 -12.18 19.14
C TRP A 417 19.53 -12.23 17.84
N PHE A 418 20.19 -12.13 16.68
CA PHE A 418 19.50 -12.15 15.39
C PHE A 418 18.70 -13.44 15.19
N TRP A 419 19.33 -14.60 15.36
CA TRP A 419 18.66 -15.88 15.19
C TRP A 419 17.62 -16.19 16.27
N SER A 420 17.84 -15.74 17.50
CA SER A 420 16.82 -15.82 18.56
C SER A 420 15.57 -14.99 18.19
N GLY A 421 15.76 -13.84 17.60
CA GLY A 421 14.65 -13.01 17.08
C GLY A 421 13.87 -13.70 15.98
N VAL A 422 14.57 -14.39 15.07
CA VAL A 422 13.96 -15.10 13.95
C VAL A 422 13.23 -16.38 14.42
N PHE A 423 13.91 -17.28 15.09
CA PHE A 423 13.31 -18.57 15.52
C PHE A 423 12.30 -18.39 16.65
N GLY A 424 12.44 -17.38 17.48
CA GLY A 424 11.41 -16.98 18.44
C GLY A 424 10.22 -16.26 17.84
N GLU A 425 10.19 -16.06 16.51
CA GLU A 425 9.14 -15.32 15.76
C GLU A 425 8.84 -13.92 16.38
N LEU A 426 9.87 -13.29 16.97
CA LEU A 426 9.71 -12.11 17.79
C LEU A 426 9.40 -10.84 16.98
N TYR A 427 9.71 -10.81 15.70
CA TYR A 427 9.56 -9.67 14.79
C TYR A 427 8.40 -9.83 13.78
N GLY A 428 7.56 -10.85 13.97
CA GLY A 428 6.35 -11.09 13.17
C GLY A 428 5.05 -10.61 13.84
N SER A 429 5.09 -9.92 14.99
CA SER A 429 3.90 -9.52 15.77
C SER A 429 3.77 -8.00 15.91
N ASP A 430 2.60 -7.52 16.36
CA ASP A 430 2.30 -6.09 16.53
C ASP A 430 3.18 -5.39 17.58
N ALA A 431 3.78 -6.13 18.52
CA ALA A 431 4.68 -5.59 19.55
C ALA A 431 6.10 -5.28 19.07
N VAL A 432 6.37 -5.34 17.76
CA VAL A 432 7.70 -5.17 17.15
C VAL A 432 8.37 -3.86 17.55
N LYS A 433 7.65 -2.75 17.55
CA LYS A 433 8.22 -1.42 17.82
C LYS A 433 8.73 -1.28 19.25
N LEU A 434 7.98 -1.80 20.23
CA LEU A 434 8.40 -1.81 21.64
C LEU A 434 9.59 -2.73 21.87
N ARG A 435 9.61 -3.87 21.17
CA ARG A 435 10.73 -4.82 21.22
C ARG A 435 11.98 -4.23 20.60
N ALA A 436 11.86 -3.60 19.41
CA ALA A 436 12.98 -2.93 18.75
C ALA A 436 13.64 -1.88 19.65
N ALA A 437 12.86 -1.07 20.34
CA ALA A 437 13.36 -0.07 21.29
C ALA A 437 14.17 -0.71 22.43
N ARG A 438 13.61 -1.74 23.06
CA ARG A 438 14.29 -2.50 24.12
C ARG A 438 15.57 -3.18 23.61
N ASP A 439 15.52 -3.81 22.45
CA ASP A 439 16.67 -4.51 21.88
C ASP A 439 17.81 -3.54 21.54
N VAL A 440 17.52 -2.33 21.07
CA VAL A 440 18.55 -1.30 20.85
C VAL A 440 19.31 -1.00 22.15
N GLU A 441 18.64 -0.90 23.28
CA GLU A 441 19.28 -0.65 24.57
C GLU A 441 19.99 -1.89 25.12
N GLU A 442 19.26 -2.99 25.26
CA GLU A 442 19.76 -4.20 25.93
C GLU A 442 20.86 -4.90 25.14
N VAL A 443 20.69 -5.04 23.80
CA VAL A 443 21.69 -5.72 22.96
C VAL A 443 22.96 -4.88 22.83
N THR A 444 22.82 -3.56 22.70
CA THR A 444 23.98 -2.66 22.67
C THR A 444 24.79 -2.78 23.95
N ALA A 445 24.16 -2.69 25.12
CA ALA A 445 24.82 -2.82 26.41
C ALA A 445 25.45 -4.22 26.61
N TRP A 446 24.75 -5.26 26.16
CA TRP A 446 25.25 -6.65 26.23
C TRP A 446 26.48 -6.91 25.35
N VAL A 447 26.48 -6.40 24.12
CA VAL A 447 27.61 -6.53 23.21
C VAL A 447 28.82 -5.74 23.71
N ARG A 448 28.60 -4.55 24.28
CA ARG A 448 29.64 -3.71 24.91
C ARG A 448 30.22 -4.33 26.20
N GLY A 449 29.57 -5.33 26.78
CA GLY A 449 29.97 -5.92 28.07
C GLY A 449 29.54 -5.09 29.28
N GLU A 450 28.67 -4.12 29.10
CA GLU A 450 28.07 -3.29 30.17
C GLU A 450 26.94 -4.05 30.90
N ARG A 451 26.45 -5.12 30.27
CA ARG A 451 25.44 -6.04 30.79
C ARG A 451 25.91 -7.48 30.63
N GLU A 452 25.88 -8.26 31.70
CA GLU A 452 26.25 -9.69 31.69
C GLU A 452 25.09 -10.58 31.24
N GLU A 453 23.86 -10.25 31.67
CA GLU A 453 22.66 -11.01 31.35
C GLU A 453 22.29 -10.88 29.88
N ASP A 454 21.80 -11.98 29.30
CA ASP A 454 21.26 -12.00 27.95
C ASP A 454 20.13 -10.95 27.81
N PRO A 455 19.99 -10.29 26.65
CA PRO A 455 18.83 -9.44 26.36
C PRO A 455 17.51 -10.21 26.51
N LYS A 456 16.45 -9.51 26.89
CA LYS A 456 15.15 -10.14 27.13
C LYS A 456 14.63 -10.87 25.89
N SER A 457 14.85 -10.35 24.70
CA SER A 457 14.50 -11.02 23.43
C SER A 457 15.22 -12.36 23.25
N VAL A 458 16.48 -12.46 23.70
CA VAL A 458 17.23 -13.73 23.70
C VAL A 458 16.72 -14.68 24.79
N GLN A 459 16.41 -14.15 25.98
CA GLN A 459 15.88 -14.97 27.08
C GLN A 459 14.50 -15.54 26.75
N ASP A 460 13.58 -14.70 26.24
CA ASP A 460 12.19 -15.05 25.96
C ASP A 460 12.02 -15.90 24.68
N ALA A 461 12.99 -15.84 23.74
CA ALA A 461 12.91 -16.62 22.51
C ALA A 461 12.84 -18.12 22.80
N GLN A 462 11.79 -18.78 22.32
CA GLN A 462 11.58 -20.22 22.40
C GLN A 462 11.23 -20.76 21.02
N PHE A 463 11.79 -21.88 20.66
CA PHE A 463 11.44 -22.60 19.44
C PHE A 463 10.84 -23.94 19.79
N PHE A 464 9.70 -24.26 19.20
CA PHE A 464 9.01 -25.52 19.34
C PHE A 464 9.26 -26.39 18.11
N ALA A 465 9.70 -27.64 18.31
CA ALA A 465 10.07 -28.55 17.24
C ALA A 465 8.90 -28.81 16.25
N SER A 466 7.67 -28.77 16.74
CA SER A 466 6.46 -28.91 15.92
C SER A 466 6.31 -27.84 14.85
N ARG A 467 6.89 -26.65 15.06
CA ARG A 467 6.87 -25.56 14.06
C ARG A 467 7.55 -25.94 12.74
N LEU A 468 8.51 -26.88 12.77
CA LEU A 468 9.15 -27.36 11.54
C LEU A 468 8.17 -28.06 10.59
N ASN A 469 7.11 -28.67 11.09
CA ASN A 469 6.11 -29.35 10.28
C ASN A 469 5.19 -28.39 9.51
N SER A 470 5.06 -27.14 9.98
CA SER A 470 4.17 -26.11 9.43
C SER A 470 4.89 -24.90 8.86
N ALA A 471 6.24 -24.84 8.96
CA ALA A 471 7.02 -23.74 8.42
C ALA A 471 7.12 -23.85 6.90
N ASP A 472 6.42 -22.98 6.20
CA ASP A 472 6.39 -22.84 4.74
C ASP A 472 7.01 -21.51 4.29
N GLU A 473 6.96 -21.21 3.01
CA GLU A 473 7.53 -20.01 2.39
C GLU A 473 7.01 -18.68 2.94
N SER A 474 5.89 -18.68 3.65
CA SER A 474 5.33 -17.49 4.30
C SER A 474 5.99 -17.18 5.65
N THR A 475 6.82 -18.09 6.19
CA THR A 475 7.37 -17.99 7.54
C THR A 475 8.83 -17.57 7.57
N GLY A 476 9.22 -16.78 8.58
CA GLY A 476 10.62 -16.42 8.83
C GLY A 476 11.52 -17.64 9.11
N ILE A 477 10.94 -18.72 9.66
CA ILE A 477 11.64 -20.00 9.94
C ILE A 477 12.14 -20.65 8.63
N TYR A 478 11.29 -20.65 7.60
CA TYR A 478 11.63 -21.17 6.27
C TYR A 478 12.83 -20.43 5.66
N HIS A 479 12.78 -19.10 5.66
CA HIS A 479 13.86 -18.28 5.15
C HIS A 479 15.15 -18.40 5.99
N ALA A 480 15.03 -18.55 7.30
CA ALA A 480 16.17 -18.77 8.19
C ALA A 480 16.90 -20.07 7.90
N LEU A 481 16.18 -21.18 7.77
CA LEU A 481 16.78 -22.48 7.48
C LEU A 481 17.38 -22.53 6.07
N TYR A 482 16.73 -21.86 5.10
CA TYR A 482 17.31 -21.67 3.78
C TYR A 482 18.68 -20.97 3.85
N ALA A 483 18.75 -19.85 4.56
CA ALA A 483 19.99 -19.11 4.77
C ALA A 483 21.05 -19.93 5.52
N LEU A 484 20.65 -20.61 6.61
CA LEU A 484 21.58 -21.42 7.42
C LEU A 484 22.16 -22.61 6.65
N LEU A 485 21.37 -23.28 5.81
CA LEU A 485 21.89 -24.37 4.97
C LEU A 485 23.00 -23.86 4.03
N MET A 486 22.77 -22.72 3.37
CA MET A 486 23.78 -22.13 2.50
C MET A 486 25.01 -21.65 3.28
N ALA A 487 24.82 -21.03 4.44
CA ALA A 487 25.91 -20.54 5.29
C ALA A 487 26.78 -21.69 5.86
N ARG A 488 26.20 -22.88 6.06
CA ARG A 488 26.91 -24.10 6.49
C ARG A 488 27.60 -24.82 5.34
N GLY A 489 27.55 -24.28 4.13
CA GLY A 489 28.33 -24.76 2.98
C GLY A 489 27.58 -25.72 2.09
N ALA A 490 26.24 -25.66 2.06
CA ALA A 490 25.47 -26.38 1.05
C ALA A 490 25.95 -25.98 -0.36
N ARG A 491 26.00 -26.97 -1.26
CA ARG A 491 26.48 -26.81 -2.65
C ARG A 491 25.42 -27.31 -3.62
N ASP A 492 25.25 -26.59 -4.72
CA ASP A 492 24.32 -27.04 -5.77
C ASP A 492 24.69 -28.45 -6.27
N TRP A 493 23.71 -29.34 -6.28
CA TRP A 493 23.89 -30.78 -6.53
C TRP A 493 24.47 -31.09 -7.91
N ARG A 494 24.27 -30.19 -8.90
CA ARG A 494 24.75 -30.43 -10.26
C ARG A 494 26.09 -29.74 -10.54
N SER A 495 26.25 -28.50 -10.08
CA SER A 495 27.45 -27.72 -10.36
C SER A 495 28.52 -27.84 -9.29
N ALA A 496 28.21 -28.41 -8.13
CA ALA A 496 29.06 -28.50 -6.93
C ALA A 496 29.52 -27.13 -6.39
N LYS A 497 28.95 -26.00 -6.90
CA LYS A 497 29.29 -24.65 -6.46
C LYS A 497 28.58 -24.32 -5.14
N THR A 498 29.27 -23.63 -4.25
CA THR A 498 28.72 -23.04 -3.05
C THR A 498 27.77 -21.89 -3.40
N PHE A 499 26.78 -21.64 -2.56
CA PHE A 499 25.85 -20.52 -2.73
C PHE A 499 26.39 -19.23 -2.09
N ASP A 500 27.38 -18.60 -2.73
CA ASP A 500 27.82 -17.25 -2.40
C ASP A 500 27.01 -16.19 -3.17
N LYS A 501 27.26 -14.91 -2.90
CA LYS A 501 26.53 -13.79 -3.53
C LYS A 501 26.47 -13.88 -5.05
N ASN A 502 27.57 -14.29 -5.70
CA ASN A 502 27.66 -14.31 -7.17
C ASN A 502 26.98 -15.55 -7.73
N THR A 503 27.33 -16.72 -7.18
CA THR A 503 26.79 -18.02 -7.60
C THR A 503 25.30 -18.14 -7.30
N PHE A 504 24.78 -17.53 -6.25
CA PHE A 504 23.35 -17.50 -5.94
C PHE A 504 22.52 -16.95 -7.11
N PHE A 505 22.89 -15.77 -7.61
CA PHE A 505 22.20 -15.16 -8.76
C PHE A 505 22.56 -15.84 -10.09
N GLU A 506 23.80 -16.26 -10.29
CA GLU A 506 24.24 -16.98 -11.50
C GLU A 506 23.46 -18.29 -11.71
N LEU A 507 23.23 -19.04 -10.63
CA LEU A 507 22.53 -20.31 -10.66
C LEU A 507 21.01 -20.17 -10.70
N GLY A 508 20.46 -18.95 -10.46
CA GLY A 508 19.03 -18.74 -10.26
C GLY A 508 18.54 -19.60 -9.10
N THR A 509 19.23 -19.49 -7.94
CA THR A 509 19.01 -20.37 -6.79
C THR A 509 17.65 -20.12 -6.15
N GLY A 510 16.92 -21.19 -5.88
CA GLY A 510 15.67 -21.21 -5.13
C GLY A 510 15.72 -22.25 -4.02
N PHE A 511 14.68 -22.28 -3.20
CA PHE A 511 14.46 -23.26 -2.15
C PHE A 511 13.38 -24.23 -2.61
N HIS A 512 13.79 -25.42 -3.06
CA HIS A 512 12.93 -26.33 -3.81
C HIS A 512 12.68 -27.62 -3.06
N GLN A 513 11.55 -28.25 -3.35
CA GLN A 513 11.15 -29.52 -2.75
C GLN A 513 12.11 -30.65 -3.15
N ILE A 514 12.43 -31.48 -2.16
CA ILE A 514 13.23 -32.70 -2.32
C ILE A 514 12.33 -33.84 -2.80
N PHE A 515 11.19 -34.04 -2.16
CA PHE A 515 10.11 -34.91 -2.63
C PHE A 515 9.06 -34.03 -3.31
N PRO A 516 8.95 -34.08 -4.65
CA PRO A 516 8.05 -33.21 -5.39
C PRO A 516 6.58 -33.40 -4.99
N GLU A 517 5.78 -32.33 -5.04
CA GLU A 517 4.35 -32.32 -4.73
C GLU A 517 3.58 -33.45 -5.44
N ALA A 518 3.82 -33.65 -6.76
CA ALA A 518 3.18 -34.71 -7.53
C ALA A 518 3.52 -36.13 -7.03
N TRP A 519 4.68 -36.33 -6.40
CA TRP A 519 5.04 -37.59 -5.77
C TRP A 519 4.37 -37.72 -4.41
N CYS A 520 4.41 -36.66 -3.57
CA CYS A 520 3.78 -36.64 -2.25
C CYS A 520 2.27 -36.90 -2.35
N ALA A 521 1.57 -36.31 -3.29
CA ALA A 521 0.14 -36.54 -3.54
C ALA A 521 -0.17 -38.01 -3.90
N LYS A 522 0.71 -38.67 -4.66
CA LYS A 522 0.55 -40.11 -4.99
C LYS A 522 0.86 -41.03 -3.82
N ALA A 523 1.69 -40.59 -2.89
CA ALA A 523 2.09 -41.32 -1.73
C ALA A 523 1.16 -41.07 -0.51
N ASP A 524 0.11 -40.26 -0.69
CA ASP A 524 -0.85 -39.87 0.35
C ASP A 524 -0.18 -39.15 1.54
N ILE A 525 0.81 -38.31 1.23
CA ILE A 525 1.52 -37.51 2.22
C ILE A 525 0.70 -36.25 2.50
N ASP A 526 0.63 -35.86 3.77
CA ASP A 526 -0.03 -34.62 4.20
C ASP A 526 0.57 -33.39 3.51
N ASP A 527 -0.29 -32.55 2.93
CA ASP A 527 0.10 -31.40 2.13
C ASP A 527 0.92 -30.39 2.95
N GLN A 528 0.63 -30.20 4.24
CA GLN A 528 1.35 -29.30 5.12
C GLN A 528 2.80 -29.77 5.33
N ILE A 529 3.00 -31.06 5.56
CA ILE A 529 4.35 -31.63 5.73
C ILE A 529 5.10 -31.62 4.40
N ALA A 530 4.42 -31.94 3.29
CA ALA A 530 5.00 -31.88 1.95
C ALA A 530 5.49 -30.46 1.57
N ALA A 531 4.75 -29.43 1.98
CA ALA A 531 5.09 -28.01 1.77
C ALA A 531 6.06 -27.46 2.82
N SER A 532 6.32 -28.17 3.91
CA SER A 532 7.15 -27.70 5.02
C SER A 532 8.62 -27.52 4.64
N VAL A 533 9.33 -26.71 5.41
CA VAL A 533 10.78 -26.48 5.27
C VAL A 533 11.60 -27.78 5.34
N LEU A 534 11.08 -28.82 6.00
CA LEU A 534 11.72 -30.12 6.09
C LEU A 534 11.90 -30.81 4.73
N ASN A 535 11.00 -30.53 3.79
CA ASN A 535 11.05 -31.07 2.44
C ASN A 535 11.73 -30.12 1.41
N HIS A 536 12.40 -29.05 1.87
CA HIS A 536 13.01 -28.08 0.97
C HIS A 536 14.53 -27.97 1.13
N THR A 537 15.22 -27.62 0.05
CA THR A 537 16.66 -27.43 0.06
C THR A 537 17.09 -26.41 -1.01
N PRO A 538 18.20 -25.66 -0.82
CA PRO A 538 18.69 -24.73 -1.85
C PRO A 538 19.16 -25.49 -3.09
N MET A 539 18.72 -25.06 -4.26
CA MET A 539 19.12 -25.62 -5.56
C MET A 539 19.18 -24.53 -6.62
N GLY A 540 20.09 -24.68 -7.57
CA GLY A 540 20.09 -23.89 -8.79
C GLY A 540 18.98 -24.33 -9.75
N LYS A 541 18.48 -23.39 -10.58
CA LYS A 541 17.40 -23.64 -11.55
C LYS A 541 17.64 -24.84 -12.48
N ARG A 542 18.89 -25.07 -12.88
CA ARG A 542 19.26 -26.20 -13.75
C ARG A 542 19.21 -27.57 -13.01
N THR A 543 19.34 -27.58 -11.69
CA THR A 543 19.22 -28.76 -10.85
C THR A 543 17.73 -29.07 -10.63
N GLU A 544 16.93 -28.09 -10.27
CA GLU A 544 15.49 -28.20 -10.09
C GLU A 544 14.79 -28.87 -11.31
N VAL A 545 15.09 -28.41 -12.52
CA VAL A 545 14.49 -28.94 -13.75
C VAL A 545 14.75 -30.45 -13.96
N VAL A 546 15.78 -31.04 -13.32
CA VAL A 546 16.09 -32.48 -13.45
C VAL A 546 15.22 -33.33 -12.53
N ILE A 547 14.68 -32.76 -11.45
CA ILE A 547 13.89 -33.45 -10.43
C ILE A 547 12.57 -33.99 -11.00
N ASP A 548 11.87 -33.20 -11.82
CA ASP A 548 10.80 -33.60 -12.73
C ASP A 548 9.71 -34.54 -12.13
N GLY A 549 9.21 -34.22 -10.91
CA GLY A 549 8.05 -34.90 -10.30
C GLY A 549 8.25 -36.39 -9.91
N TYR A 550 9.48 -36.89 -9.95
CA TYR A 550 9.82 -38.26 -9.52
C TYR A 550 10.41 -38.31 -8.11
N SER A 551 10.40 -39.51 -7.50
CA SER A 551 11.06 -39.71 -6.20
C SER A 551 12.57 -39.48 -6.26
N PRO A 552 13.21 -39.13 -5.12
CA PRO A 552 14.67 -39.00 -5.02
C PRO A 552 15.40 -40.22 -5.54
N ALA A 553 14.96 -41.43 -5.21
CA ALA A 553 15.52 -42.68 -5.71
C ALA A 553 15.63 -42.74 -7.25
N ARG A 554 14.75 -42.05 -7.95
CA ARG A 554 14.74 -42.02 -9.43
C ARG A 554 15.50 -40.85 -10.03
N TYR A 555 15.42 -39.65 -9.46
CA TYR A 555 16.03 -38.48 -10.07
C TYR A 555 17.49 -38.27 -9.66
N LEU A 556 17.94 -38.75 -8.48
CA LEU A 556 19.32 -38.53 -8.00
C LEU A 556 20.37 -39.07 -8.96
N SER A 557 20.18 -40.27 -9.52
CA SER A 557 21.10 -40.81 -10.53
C SER A 557 21.19 -39.93 -11.79
N ARG A 558 20.10 -39.26 -12.18
CA ARG A 558 20.09 -38.31 -13.30
C ARG A 558 20.83 -37.03 -12.98
N VAL A 559 20.65 -36.50 -11.78
CA VAL A 559 21.35 -35.30 -11.30
C VAL A 559 22.84 -35.59 -11.25
N GLN A 560 23.24 -36.71 -10.62
CA GLN A 560 24.64 -37.13 -10.51
C GLN A 560 25.28 -37.34 -11.87
N SER A 561 24.65 -38.06 -12.79
CA SER A 561 25.20 -38.27 -14.14
C SER A 561 25.41 -36.97 -14.91
N LYS A 562 24.67 -35.91 -14.61
CA LYS A 562 24.85 -34.57 -15.20
C LYS A 562 25.87 -33.73 -14.47
N SER A 563 26.19 -34.04 -13.23
CA SER A 563 27.22 -33.33 -12.45
C SER A 563 28.64 -33.84 -12.77
N LEU A 564 28.77 -35.05 -13.29
CA LEU A 564 30.05 -35.76 -13.53
C LEU A 564 30.85 -35.99 -12.24
N LEU A 565 30.20 -36.06 -11.09
CA LEU A 565 30.82 -36.28 -9.79
C LEU A 565 30.88 -37.78 -9.47
N GLU A 566 31.90 -38.19 -8.73
CA GLU A 566 32.00 -39.52 -8.13
C GLU A 566 30.97 -39.69 -7.02
N ASP A 567 30.56 -40.96 -6.72
CA ASP A 567 29.53 -41.28 -5.74
C ASP A 567 29.81 -40.63 -4.37
N SER A 568 31.03 -40.80 -3.86
CA SER A 568 31.41 -40.25 -2.54
C SER A 568 31.40 -38.72 -2.47
N GLU A 569 31.71 -38.05 -3.58
CA GLU A 569 31.64 -36.59 -3.65
C GLU A 569 30.19 -36.11 -3.72
N PHE A 570 29.35 -36.80 -4.47
CA PHE A 570 27.92 -36.50 -4.56
C PHE A 570 27.22 -36.70 -3.21
N ASP A 571 27.53 -37.79 -2.49
CA ASP A 571 27.03 -38.03 -1.14
C ASP A 571 27.45 -36.91 -0.16
N THR A 572 28.71 -36.44 -0.31
CA THR A 572 29.19 -35.31 0.50
C THR A 572 28.40 -34.03 0.22
N ILE A 573 28.01 -33.79 -1.04
CA ILE A 573 27.16 -32.65 -1.40
C ILE A 573 25.78 -32.81 -0.80
N LEU A 574 25.14 -33.97 -0.90
CA LEU A 574 23.84 -34.21 -0.26
C LEU A 574 23.92 -34.02 1.25
N ALA A 575 24.97 -34.53 1.91
CA ALA A 575 25.18 -34.34 3.34
C ALA A 575 25.36 -32.87 3.73
N SER A 576 25.92 -32.02 2.86
CA SER A 576 26.04 -30.57 3.09
C SER A 576 24.69 -29.84 3.18
N HIS A 577 23.63 -30.46 2.72
CA HIS A 577 22.24 -29.98 2.83
C HIS A 577 21.49 -30.57 4.03
N GLU A 578 22.20 -31.19 4.97
CA GLU A 578 21.59 -31.96 6.09
C GLU A 578 20.67 -33.07 5.57
N LEU A 579 21.09 -33.77 4.52
CA LEU A 579 20.38 -34.90 3.92
C LEU A 579 21.12 -36.20 4.18
N ASN A 580 20.36 -37.27 4.43
CA ASN A 580 20.85 -38.62 4.48
C ASN A 580 20.66 -39.29 3.10
N PRO A 581 21.75 -39.57 2.33
CA PRO A 581 21.65 -40.15 0.99
C PRO A 581 20.89 -41.49 0.95
N ASP A 582 21.08 -42.36 1.98
CA ASP A 582 20.45 -43.68 2.02
C ASP A 582 18.91 -43.59 2.10
N LEU A 583 18.38 -42.66 2.92
CA LEU A 583 16.94 -42.46 3.03
C LEU A 583 16.33 -41.89 1.74
N LEU A 584 17.06 -41.03 1.04
CA LEU A 584 16.63 -40.51 -0.25
C LEU A 584 16.59 -41.61 -1.32
N LEU A 585 17.61 -42.49 -1.37
CA LEU A 585 17.67 -43.58 -2.32
C LEU A 585 16.57 -44.64 -2.06
N GLN A 586 16.17 -44.81 -0.81
CA GLN A 586 15.05 -45.70 -0.41
C GLN A 586 13.68 -45.05 -0.67
N ALA A 587 13.63 -43.72 -0.89
CA ALA A 587 12.43 -42.91 -0.96
C ALA A 587 11.51 -43.10 0.28
N ASP A 588 12.12 -43.30 1.46
CA ASP A 588 11.43 -43.40 2.74
C ASP A 588 11.18 -42.01 3.31
N PHE A 589 10.01 -41.46 3.02
CA PHE A 589 9.64 -40.08 3.38
C PHE A 589 9.53 -39.86 4.89
N GLU A 590 8.94 -40.81 5.62
CA GLU A 590 8.73 -40.67 7.08
C GLU A 590 10.07 -40.66 7.83
N SER A 591 10.96 -41.59 7.52
CA SER A 591 12.31 -41.65 8.10
C SER A 591 13.14 -40.42 7.68
N PHE A 592 12.98 -39.97 6.44
CA PHE A 592 13.64 -38.76 5.93
C PHE A 592 13.21 -37.50 6.70
N ILE A 593 11.91 -37.28 6.88
CA ILE A 593 11.39 -36.11 7.62
C ILE A 593 11.85 -36.17 9.09
N SER A 594 11.84 -37.37 9.71
CA SER A 594 12.27 -37.54 11.10
C SER A 594 13.78 -37.23 11.27
N ASP A 595 14.66 -37.81 10.42
CA ASP A 595 16.11 -37.57 10.44
C ASP A 595 16.42 -36.09 10.20
N ARG A 596 15.80 -35.50 9.20
CA ARG A 596 16.04 -34.10 8.86
C ARG A 596 15.55 -33.13 9.94
N ARG A 597 14.43 -33.42 10.59
CA ARG A 597 13.94 -32.66 11.74
C ARG A 597 14.98 -32.57 12.84
N GLU A 598 15.57 -33.72 13.23
CA GLU A 598 16.60 -33.73 14.27
C GLU A 598 17.84 -32.93 13.88
N ARG A 599 18.25 -33.00 12.62
CA ARG A 599 19.37 -32.17 12.11
C ARG A 599 19.04 -30.69 12.14
N PHE A 600 17.83 -30.28 11.74
CA PHE A 600 17.39 -28.89 11.80
C PHE A 600 17.26 -28.39 13.23
N ILE A 601 16.77 -29.22 14.15
CA ILE A 601 16.78 -28.90 15.59
C ILE A 601 18.20 -28.57 16.04
N GLY A 602 19.20 -29.41 15.70
CA GLY A 602 20.60 -29.13 16.05
C GLY A 602 21.13 -27.84 15.44
N MET A 603 20.72 -27.51 14.20
CA MET A 603 21.09 -26.23 13.57
C MET A 603 20.49 -25.02 14.31
N ILE A 604 19.23 -25.11 14.71
CA ILE A 604 18.51 -24.06 15.43
C ILE A 604 19.10 -23.88 16.84
N GLU A 605 19.36 -24.97 17.56
CA GLU A 605 20.00 -24.95 18.87
C GLU A 605 21.36 -24.25 18.81
N HIS A 606 22.15 -24.55 17.79
CA HIS A 606 23.45 -23.89 17.58
C HIS A 606 23.28 -22.38 17.27
N ALA A 607 22.33 -22.02 16.41
CA ALA A 607 22.11 -20.63 16.01
C ALA A 607 21.55 -19.77 17.16
N MET A 608 20.64 -20.31 17.98
CA MET A 608 20.06 -19.62 19.15
C MET A 608 20.95 -19.70 20.38
N GLY A 609 21.91 -20.65 20.45
CA GLY A 609 22.71 -20.91 21.63
C GLY A 609 21.88 -21.45 22.82
N LYS A 610 20.76 -22.10 22.57
CA LYS A 610 19.87 -22.66 23.60
C LYS A 610 19.06 -23.86 23.06
N PRO A 611 18.56 -24.76 23.94
CA PRO A 611 17.84 -25.94 23.51
C PRO A 611 16.48 -25.60 22.90
N VAL A 612 16.06 -26.43 21.94
CA VAL A 612 14.72 -26.44 21.33
C VAL A 612 13.74 -27.21 22.20
N ILE A 613 12.50 -26.76 22.31
CA ILE A 613 11.44 -27.44 23.01
C ILE A 613 10.91 -28.57 22.12
N ARG A 614 11.07 -29.82 22.59
CA ARG A 614 10.62 -31.02 21.88
C ARG A 614 9.18 -31.32 22.31
N ASP A 615 8.23 -30.81 21.56
CA ASP A 615 6.77 -30.88 21.77
C ASP A 615 6.06 -31.87 20.81
N LEU A 616 6.83 -32.79 20.23
CA LEU A 616 6.39 -33.76 19.23
C LEU A 616 6.11 -35.12 19.89
#